data_3f3569f9209b32d8f7f9dc8ad0b1bea1
#
_entry.id   3f3569f9209b32d8f7f9dc8ad0b1bea1
#
_cell.length_a   1.000
_cell.length_b   1.000
_cell.length_c   1.000
_cell.angle_alpha   90.00
_cell.angle_beta   90.00
_cell.angle_gamma   90.00
#
_symmetry.space_group_name_H-M   'P 1'
#
loop_
_entity.id
_entity.type
_entity.pdbx_description
1 polymer ?
#
loop_
_entity_poly.entity_id
_entity_poly.type
_entity_poly.pdbx_seq_one_letter_code
_entity_poly.pdbx_strand_id
1 'polypeptide(L)'
;AVSTGGANPGMVSWFVKQALLNIASDMGLQFAEPTTREGWAKLMADAGVKGVHIAERDTQRAKSPKPANVFVNTWSVEGFISEALQPAELGWGTHERWIPDHARTHDTGSGAAIFLLGPGADTRVRSWCPTPGPQLGYLVTHNEAISIADHFTVREEGEEIHLGRLPSAVR
;
A
#
# COMPACT_ATOMS: atom_id res chain seq x y z
N ALA A 1 -5.86 -23.64 -7.93
CA ALA A 1 -4.48 -23.25 -7.68
C ALA A 1 -4.46 -21.95 -6.89
N VAL A 2 -3.53 -21.82 -5.97
CA VAL A 2 -3.26 -20.56 -5.26
C VAL A 2 -1.99 -19.99 -5.89
N SER A 3 -2.06 -18.75 -6.38
CA SER A 3 -0.90 -18.02 -6.87
C SER A 3 -0.69 -16.76 -6.02
N THR A 4 0.49 -16.17 -6.08
CA THR A 4 0.83 -14.94 -5.37
C THR A 4 0.64 -15.01 -3.84
N GLY A 5 0.83 -16.19 -3.24
CA GLY A 5 0.71 -16.42 -1.80
C GLY A 5 2.04 -16.29 -1.06
N GLY A 6 2.80 -15.24 -1.32
CA GLY A 6 4.09 -14.95 -0.68
C GLY A 6 3.99 -13.94 0.47
N ALA A 7 5.12 -13.32 0.79
CA ALA A 7 5.17 -12.22 1.76
C ALA A 7 4.49 -10.96 1.18
N ASN A 8 4.86 -10.62 -0.05
CA ASN A 8 4.29 -9.55 -0.85
C ASN A 8 4.48 -9.90 -2.35
N PRO A 9 3.40 -10.21 -3.05
CA PRO A 9 2.00 -10.22 -2.62
C PRO A 9 1.64 -11.39 -1.69
N GLY A 10 0.67 -11.13 -0.81
CA GLY A 10 0.04 -12.14 0.04
C GLY A 10 -0.07 -11.76 1.51
N MET A 11 0.88 -12.18 2.36
CA MET A 11 0.81 -11.98 3.82
C MET A 11 0.70 -10.52 4.24
N VAL A 12 1.24 -9.59 3.47
CA VAL A 12 1.21 -8.16 3.79
C VAL A 12 -0.20 -7.63 4.03
N SER A 13 -1.19 -8.11 3.28
CA SER A 13 -2.59 -7.73 3.48
C SER A 13 -3.14 -8.16 4.84
N TRP A 14 -2.69 -9.31 5.33
CA TRP A 14 -3.02 -9.80 6.68
C TRP A 14 -2.28 -9.02 7.77
N PHE A 15 -1.03 -8.63 7.52
CA PHE A 15 -0.27 -7.81 8.45
C PHE A 15 -0.91 -6.44 8.67
N VAL A 16 -1.54 -5.86 7.64
CA VAL A 16 -2.32 -4.62 7.79
C VAL A 16 -3.47 -4.82 8.78
N LYS A 17 -4.24 -5.91 8.65
CA LYS A 17 -5.31 -6.24 9.59
C LYS A 17 -4.78 -6.45 11.01
N GLN A 18 -3.72 -7.22 11.15
CA GLN A 18 -3.10 -7.44 12.47
C GLN A 18 -2.60 -6.13 13.08
N ALA A 19 -1.99 -5.27 12.29
CA ALA A 19 -1.53 -3.96 12.76
C ALA A 19 -2.70 -3.08 13.24
N LEU A 20 -3.83 -3.11 12.55
CA LEU A 20 -5.04 -2.38 12.98
C LEU A 20 -5.58 -2.90 14.31
N LEU A 21 -5.63 -4.22 14.52
CA LEU A 21 -6.04 -4.80 15.79
C LEU A 21 -5.09 -4.37 16.93
N ASN A 22 -3.79 -4.40 16.66
CA ASN A 22 -2.78 -3.99 17.65
C ASN A 22 -2.93 -2.49 17.99
N ILE A 23 -3.04 -1.62 16.98
CA ILE A 23 -3.23 -0.17 17.17
C ILE A 23 -4.51 0.10 17.96
N ALA A 24 -5.63 -0.52 17.58
CA ALA A 24 -6.90 -0.34 18.29
C ALA A 24 -6.81 -0.78 19.75
N SER A 25 -6.13 -1.90 20.02
CA SER A 25 -5.87 -2.38 21.36
C SER A 25 -4.99 -1.41 22.17
N ASP A 26 -3.89 -0.94 21.59
CA ASP A 26 -2.97 0.00 22.23
C ASP A 26 -3.65 1.36 22.53
N MET A 27 -4.60 1.76 21.70
CA MET A 27 -5.43 2.96 21.92
C MET A 27 -6.55 2.75 22.93
N GLY A 28 -6.78 1.53 23.40
CA GLY A 28 -7.86 1.21 24.32
C GLY A 28 -9.26 1.25 23.69
N LEU A 29 -9.36 1.12 22.37
CA LEU A 29 -10.65 1.07 21.70
C LEU A 29 -11.40 -0.21 22.08
N GLN A 30 -12.71 -0.09 22.27
CA GLN A 30 -13.56 -1.25 22.49
C GLN A 30 -14.06 -1.74 21.13
N PHE A 31 -13.63 -2.92 20.73
CA PHE A 31 -14.02 -3.52 19.45
C PHE A 31 -14.05 -5.05 19.56
N ALA A 32 -14.86 -5.66 18.72
CA ALA A 32 -14.71 -7.08 18.36
C ALA A 32 -13.91 -7.20 17.05
N GLU A 33 -13.19 -8.27 16.86
CA GLU A 33 -12.48 -8.47 15.59
C GLU A 33 -13.46 -8.45 14.42
N PRO A 34 -13.26 -7.58 13.43
CA PRO A 34 -14.19 -7.44 12.33
C PRO A 34 -14.20 -8.68 11.44
N THR A 35 -15.38 -9.09 11.00
CA THR A 35 -15.59 -10.20 10.06
C THR A 35 -16.04 -9.76 8.68
N THR A 36 -16.37 -8.47 8.50
CA THR A 36 -16.81 -7.89 7.23
C THR A 36 -15.88 -6.76 6.79
N ARG A 37 -15.93 -6.38 5.51
CA ARG A 37 -15.17 -5.24 4.97
C ARG A 37 -15.53 -3.93 5.68
N GLU A 38 -16.82 -3.70 5.90
CA GLU A 38 -17.35 -2.52 6.58
C GLU A 38 -16.83 -2.43 8.02
N GLY A 39 -16.80 -3.56 8.71
CA GLY A 39 -16.24 -3.64 10.05
C GLY A 39 -14.75 -3.29 10.09
N TRP A 40 -13.96 -3.78 9.15
CA TRP A 40 -12.54 -3.46 9.02
C TRP A 40 -12.32 -1.99 8.67
N ALA A 41 -13.11 -1.46 7.73
CA ALA A 41 -13.04 -0.05 7.35
C ALA A 41 -13.42 0.86 8.53
N LYS A 42 -14.46 0.50 9.30
CA LYS A 42 -14.84 1.23 10.51
C LYS A 42 -13.72 1.21 11.55
N LEU A 43 -13.11 0.07 11.81
CA LEU A 43 -11.99 -0.03 12.77
C LEU A 43 -10.81 0.85 12.33
N MET A 44 -10.49 0.88 11.04
CA MET A 44 -9.46 1.75 10.49
C MET A 44 -9.77 3.24 10.72
N ALA A 45 -11.04 3.64 10.51
CA ALA A 45 -11.51 5.00 10.76
C ALA A 45 -11.47 5.36 12.25
N ASP A 46 -11.96 4.48 13.11
CA ASP A 46 -11.99 4.69 14.56
C ASP A 46 -10.57 4.81 15.14
N ALA A 47 -9.62 4.03 14.59
CA ALA A 47 -8.21 4.13 14.93
C ALA A 47 -7.51 5.34 14.29
N GLY A 48 -8.18 6.12 13.46
CA GLY A 48 -7.65 7.33 12.84
C GLY A 48 -6.48 7.07 11.85
N VAL A 49 -6.37 5.86 11.31
CA VAL A 49 -5.30 5.50 10.38
C VAL A 49 -5.50 6.23 9.06
N LYS A 50 -4.50 6.97 8.61
CA LYS A 50 -4.53 7.80 7.40
C LYS A 50 -3.72 7.25 6.25
N GLY A 51 -2.81 6.34 6.51
CA GLY A 51 -1.98 5.76 5.47
C GLY A 51 -1.35 4.45 5.93
N VAL A 52 -1.01 3.62 4.97
CA VAL A 52 -0.29 2.38 5.16
C VAL A 52 0.96 2.42 4.31
N HIS A 53 2.12 2.33 4.95
CA HIS A 53 3.39 2.15 4.25
C HIS A 53 3.82 0.70 4.38
N ILE A 54 4.10 0.08 3.25
CA ILE A 54 4.68 -1.25 3.19
C ILE A 54 6.12 -1.08 2.72
N ALA A 55 7.07 -1.43 3.58
CA ALA A 55 8.48 -1.36 3.27
C ALA A 55 9.10 -2.76 3.46
N GLU A 56 9.82 -3.20 2.46
CA GLU A 56 10.56 -4.46 2.51
C GLU A 56 12.06 -4.19 2.63
N ARG A 57 12.68 -4.95 3.50
CA ARG A 57 14.13 -4.98 3.64
C ARG A 57 14.60 -6.41 3.55
N ASP A 58 15.36 -6.70 2.51
CA ASP A 58 16.02 -7.98 2.39
C ASP A 58 17.29 -8.00 3.23
N THR A 59 17.42 -9.01 4.07
CA THR A 59 18.58 -9.23 4.93
C THR A 59 19.42 -10.43 4.50
N GLN A 60 19.10 -11.04 3.38
CA GLN A 60 19.88 -12.14 2.83
C GLN A 60 21.30 -11.68 2.48
N ARG A 61 22.25 -12.59 2.64
CA ARG A 61 23.66 -12.33 2.34
C ARG A 61 24.16 -13.37 1.35
N ALA A 62 24.77 -12.91 0.28
CA ALA A 62 25.48 -13.78 -0.65
C ALA A 62 26.76 -14.35 -0.01
N LYS A 63 27.17 -15.54 -0.42
CA LYS A 63 28.45 -16.14 0.00
C LYS A 63 29.65 -15.35 -0.53
N SER A 64 29.51 -14.73 -1.67
CA SER A 64 30.54 -13.91 -2.30
C SER A 64 30.06 -12.46 -2.44
N PRO A 65 30.97 -11.47 -2.36
CA PRO A 65 30.64 -10.08 -2.63
C PRO A 65 30.05 -9.90 -4.03
N LYS A 66 29.13 -8.97 -4.17
CA LYS A 66 28.57 -8.57 -5.46
C LYS A 66 29.69 -8.02 -6.36
N PRO A 67 29.79 -8.46 -7.62
CA PRO A 67 30.72 -7.84 -8.57
C PRO A 67 30.42 -6.35 -8.76
N ALA A 68 31.46 -5.57 -9.10
CA ALA A 68 31.27 -4.16 -9.42
C ALA A 68 30.37 -4.01 -10.66
N ASN A 69 29.50 -3.00 -10.64
CA ASN A 69 28.59 -2.66 -11.73
C ASN A 69 27.59 -3.78 -12.14
N VAL A 70 27.36 -4.74 -11.25
CA VAL A 70 26.34 -5.77 -11.46
C VAL A 70 25.18 -5.51 -10.54
N PHE A 71 23.97 -5.43 -11.09
CA PHE A 71 22.75 -5.46 -10.33
C PHE A 71 22.44 -6.90 -9.87
N VAL A 72 22.12 -7.08 -8.62
CA VAL A 72 21.71 -8.36 -8.06
C VAL A 72 20.43 -8.20 -7.28
N ASN A 73 19.59 -9.23 -7.29
CA ASN A 73 18.38 -9.31 -6.52
C ASN A 73 18.26 -10.70 -5.88
N THR A 74 17.52 -10.86 -4.84
CA THR A 74 17.34 -12.13 -4.13
C THR A 74 16.24 -13.00 -4.74
N TRP A 75 15.49 -12.44 -5.67
CA TRP A 75 14.50 -13.11 -6.50
C TRP A 75 14.72 -12.71 -7.98
N SER A 76 13.74 -12.82 -8.85
CA SER A 76 13.90 -12.53 -10.29
C SER A 76 14.36 -11.08 -10.53
N VAL A 77 15.51 -10.91 -11.18
CA VAL A 77 16.01 -9.60 -11.61
C VAL A 77 15.08 -8.99 -12.66
N GLU A 78 14.65 -9.79 -13.64
CA GLU A 78 13.73 -9.33 -14.68
C GLU A 78 12.37 -8.95 -14.10
N GLY A 79 11.87 -9.75 -13.15
CA GLY A 79 10.64 -9.43 -12.43
C GLY A 79 10.74 -8.10 -11.69
N PHE A 80 11.83 -7.88 -10.95
CA PHE A 80 12.06 -6.62 -10.25
C PHE A 80 12.12 -5.42 -11.21
N ILE A 81 12.84 -5.55 -12.32
CA ILE A 81 12.94 -4.48 -13.33
C ILE A 81 11.55 -4.20 -13.92
N SER A 82 10.79 -5.25 -14.25
CA SER A 82 9.43 -5.10 -14.79
C SER A 82 8.51 -4.36 -13.83
N GLU A 83 8.53 -4.70 -12.55
CA GLU A 83 7.72 -4.02 -11.52
C GLU A 83 8.18 -2.57 -11.31
N ALA A 84 9.50 -2.34 -11.25
CA ALA A 84 10.05 -1.01 -11.02
C ALA A 84 9.76 -0.02 -12.16
N LEU A 85 9.58 -0.52 -13.39
CA LEU A 85 9.28 0.29 -14.57
C LEU A 85 7.78 0.55 -14.77
N GLN A 86 6.91 -0.11 -14.01
CA GLN A 86 5.48 0.16 -14.06
C GLN A 86 5.14 1.51 -13.41
N PRO A 87 4.02 2.14 -13.79
CA PRO A 87 3.49 3.30 -13.09
C PRO A 87 3.33 3.01 -11.59
N ALA A 88 3.74 3.96 -10.76
CA ALA A 88 3.57 3.81 -9.31
C ALA A 88 2.08 3.87 -8.93
N GLU A 89 1.61 2.85 -8.23
CA GLU A 89 0.24 2.72 -7.74
C GLU A 89 0.19 3.14 -6.27
N LEU A 90 -0.80 3.94 -5.90
CA LEU A 90 -1.00 4.43 -4.54
C LEU A 90 -2.46 4.30 -4.13
N GLY A 91 -2.74 3.77 -2.94
CA GLY A 91 -4.02 4.01 -2.30
C GLY A 91 -4.21 5.50 -2.10
N TRP A 92 -5.43 6.01 -2.37
CA TRP A 92 -5.70 7.45 -2.31
C TRP A 92 -7.02 7.73 -1.60
N GLY A 93 -6.91 8.47 -0.52
CA GLY A 93 -7.90 8.55 0.49
C GLY A 93 -8.82 9.77 0.50
N THR A 94 -10.02 9.69 1.15
CA THR A 94 -10.93 10.86 1.37
C THR A 94 -10.29 11.96 2.21
N HIS A 95 -9.25 11.66 2.98
CA HIS A 95 -8.46 12.65 3.69
C HIS A 95 -7.46 13.37 2.78
N GLU A 96 -7.18 12.84 1.60
CA GLU A 96 -6.35 13.47 0.59
C GLU A 96 -7.12 14.60 -0.07
N ARG A 97 -6.57 15.81 -0.05
CA ARG A 97 -7.26 17.01 -0.51
C ARG A 97 -6.93 17.41 -1.93
N TRP A 98 -6.04 16.69 -2.58
CA TRP A 98 -5.57 16.98 -3.92
C TRP A 98 -5.07 15.72 -4.61
N ILE A 99 -5.07 15.71 -5.92
CA ILE A 99 -4.45 14.66 -6.73
C ILE A 99 -3.24 15.30 -7.43
N PRO A 100 -2.06 14.68 -7.38
CA PRO A 100 -0.88 15.20 -8.07
C PRO A 100 -1.13 15.41 -9.57
N ASP A 101 -0.61 16.49 -10.16
CA ASP A 101 -0.83 16.81 -11.58
C ASP A 101 -0.40 15.68 -12.53
N HIS A 102 0.61 14.90 -12.12
CA HIS A 102 1.13 13.74 -12.85
C HIS A 102 0.49 12.42 -12.43
N ALA A 103 -0.62 12.44 -11.71
CA ALA A 103 -1.39 11.27 -11.34
C ALA A 103 -2.71 11.18 -12.13
N ARG A 104 -3.24 9.96 -12.19
CA ARG A 104 -4.55 9.66 -12.79
C ARG A 104 -5.30 8.67 -11.90
N THR A 105 -6.60 8.69 -12.01
CA THR A 105 -7.50 7.69 -11.41
C THR A 105 -7.75 6.57 -12.42
N HIS A 106 -8.05 5.38 -11.91
CA HIS A 106 -8.54 4.28 -12.74
C HIS A 106 -9.97 4.54 -13.19
N ASP A 107 -10.28 4.14 -14.41
CA ASP A 107 -11.64 4.28 -14.99
C ASP A 107 -12.63 3.24 -14.41
N THR A 108 -12.12 2.23 -13.75
CA THR A 108 -12.89 1.11 -13.18
C THR A 108 -12.50 0.84 -11.73
N GLY A 109 -13.31 0.05 -11.03
CA GLY A 109 -13.08 -0.30 -9.63
C GLY A 109 -13.66 0.73 -8.66
N SER A 110 -13.19 0.68 -7.40
CA SER A 110 -13.68 1.56 -6.34
C SER A 110 -13.21 3.01 -6.45
N GLY A 111 -12.19 3.25 -7.28
CA GLY A 111 -11.53 4.55 -7.38
C GLY A 111 -10.73 4.94 -6.13
N ALA A 112 -10.47 4.00 -5.22
CA ALA A 112 -9.69 4.22 -4.00
C ALA A 112 -8.16 4.19 -4.23
N ALA A 113 -7.72 4.27 -5.48
CA ALA A 113 -6.31 4.31 -5.86
C ALA A 113 -6.10 5.26 -7.02
N ILE A 114 -4.87 5.76 -7.10
CA ILE A 114 -4.35 6.54 -8.22
C ILE A 114 -3.10 5.86 -8.76
N PHE A 115 -2.72 6.20 -9.98
CA PHE A 115 -1.41 5.87 -10.51
C PHE A 115 -0.67 7.12 -10.98
N LEU A 116 0.64 7.12 -10.80
CA LEU A 116 1.51 8.18 -11.29
C LEU A 116 1.91 7.88 -12.74
N LEU A 117 2.08 8.90 -13.57
CA LEU A 117 2.44 8.73 -14.98
C LEU A 117 3.90 8.30 -15.19
N GLY A 118 4.72 8.36 -14.15
CA GLY A 118 6.10 7.90 -14.18
C GLY A 118 6.28 6.51 -13.54
N PRO A 119 7.38 5.82 -13.83
CA PRO A 119 7.69 4.52 -13.23
C PRO A 119 7.96 4.65 -11.73
N GLY A 120 7.69 3.58 -10.99
CA GLY A 120 7.96 3.52 -9.56
C GLY A 120 9.43 3.78 -9.23
N ALA A 121 10.35 3.33 -10.10
CA ALA A 121 11.78 3.55 -9.95
C ALA A 121 12.22 5.03 -9.99
N ASP A 122 11.40 5.91 -10.56
CA ASP A 122 11.63 7.36 -10.56
C ASP A 122 10.92 8.09 -9.42
N THR A 123 10.08 7.39 -8.67
CA THR A 123 9.29 7.95 -7.58
C THR A 123 9.96 7.66 -6.25
N ARG A 124 10.64 8.66 -5.69
CA ARG A 124 11.28 8.54 -4.36
C ARG A 124 10.28 8.80 -3.26
N VAL A 125 10.35 7.96 -2.23
CA VAL A 125 9.54 8.08 -1.03
C VAL A 125 10.41 8.09 0.21
N ARG A 126 9.99 8.82 1.22
CA ARG A 126 10.53 8.70 2.56
C ARG A 126 9.68 7.70 3.33
N SER A 127 10.33 6.66 3.80
CA SER A 127 9.70 5.60 4.59
C SER A 127 10.48 5.38 5.89
N TRP A 128 10.04 4.44 6.68
CA TRP A 128 10.66 4.07 7.94
C TRP A 128 10.67 2.55 8.09
N CYS A 129 11.77 2.01 8.58
CA CYS A 129 11.89 0.61 8.93
C CYS A 129 12.37 0.47 10.37
N PRO A 130 11.95 -0.56 11.13
CA PRO A 130 12.24 -0.66 12.55
C PRO A 130 13.73 -0.57 12.93
N THR A 131 14.60 -1.27 12.24
CA THR A 131 16.03 -1.30 12.58
C THR A 131 16.82 -0.12 11.99
N PRO A 132 16.73 0.20 10.69
CA PRO A 132 17.48 1.30 10.09
C PRO A 132 16.84 2.68 10.33
N GLY A 133 15.60 2.74 10.82
CA GLY A 133 14.88 3.99 11.01
C GLY A 133 14.42 4.62 9.70
N PRO A 134 14.47 5.97 9.58
CA PRO A 134 14.06 6.67 8.36
C PRO A 134 14.92 6.27 7.16
N GLN A 135 14.27 5.98 6.05
CA GLN A 135 14.91 5.57 4.79
C GLN A 135 14.36 6.37 3.62
N LEU A 136 15.17 6.53 2.60
CA LEU A 136 14.72 6.89 1.26
C LEU A 136 14.66 5.61 0.43
N GLY A 137 13.53 5.42 -0.24
CA GLY A 137 13.30 4.28 -1.13
C GLY A 137 12.67 4.74 -2.43
N TYR A 138 12.41 3.79 -3.28
CA TYR A 138 11.63 3.96 -4.50
C TYR A 138 10.34 3.18 -4.38
N LEU A 139 9.29 3.62 -5.04
CA LEU A 139 8.07 2.85 -5.14
C LEU A 139 8.29 1.65 -6.07
N VAL A 140 7.88 0.50 -5.61
CA VAL A 140 7.71 -0.68 -6.45
C VAL A 140 6.21 -0.90 -6.57
N THR A 141 5.72 -0.99 -7.80
CA THR A 141 4.29 -1.16 -8.06
C THR A 141 3.84 -2.54 -7.59
N HIS A 142 2.85 -2.53 -6.71
CA HIS A 142 2.20 -3.72 -6.19
C HIS A 142 0.68 -3.56 -6.18
N ASN A 143 -0.03 -4.61 -6.55
CA ASN A 143 -1.49 -4.63 -6.57
C ASN A 143 -2.12 -4.38 -5.20
N GLU A 144 -1.38 -4.60 -4.12
CA GLU A 144 -1.82 -4.33 -2.76
C GLU A 144 -2.14 -2.86 -2.53
N ALA A 145 -1.51 -1.93 -3.23
CA ALA A 145 -1.88 -0.51 -3.17
C ALA A 145 -3.34 -0.28 -3.55
N ILE A 146 -3.82 -1.04 -4.54
CA ILE A 146 -5.22 -1.00 -4.99
C ILE A 146 -6.11 -1.87 -4.08
N SER A 147 -5.73 -3.14 -3.87
CA SER A 147 -6.59 -4.10 -3.19
C SER A 147 -6.79 -3.81 -1.71
N ILE A 148 -5.78 -3.29 -1.02
CA ILE A 148 -5.91 -2.86 0.38
C ILE A 148 -6.80 -1.62 0.43
N ALA A 149 -6.54 -0.61 -0.41
CA ALA A 149 -7.38 0.59 -0.45
C ALA A 149 -8.83 0.26 -0.76
N ASP A 150 -9.08 -0.62 -1.74
CA ASP A 150 -10.43 -1.09 -2.05
C ASP A 150 -11.08 -1.86 -0.89
N HIS A 151 -10.33 -2.72 -0.21
CA HIS A 151 -10.86 -3.51 0.90
C HIS A 151 -11.37 -2.64 2.06
N PHE A 152 -10.69 -1.53 2.34
CA PHE A 152 -11.07 -0.58 3.39
C PHE A 152 -11.97 0.57 2.90
N THR A 153 -12.48 0.47 1.68
CA THR A 153 -13.47 1.41 1.14
C THR A 153 -14.87 0.99 1.57
N VAL A 154 -15.61 1.92 2.19
CA VAL A 154 -17.04 1.76 2.53
C VAL A 154 -17.88 2.50 1.51
N ARG A 155 -18.97 1.86 1.08
CA ARG A 155 -19.99 2.46 0.21
C ARG A 155 -21.27 2.64 1.03
N GLU A 156 -21.76 3.86 1.16
CA GLU A 156 -23.10 4.12 1.65
C GLU A 156 -24.09 4.19 0.48
N GLU A 157 -25.39 3.92 0.74
CA GLU A 157 -26.43 4.01 -0.29
C GLU A 157 -26.46 5.44 -0.86
N GLY A 158 -26.03 5.57 -2.12
CA GLY A 158 -26.02 6.83 -2.88
C GLY A 158 -24.73 7.62 -2.88
N GLU A 159 -23.78 7.36 -2.00
CA GLU A 159 -22.44 7.94 -2.01
C GLU A 159 -21.38 6.90 -1.72
N GLU A 160 -20.33 6.86 -2.53
CA GLU A 160 -19.15 6.06 -2.22
C GLU A 160 -18.33 6.82 -1.16
N ILE A 161 -18.50 6.47 0.11
CA ILE A 161 -17.59 6.92 1.16
C ILE A 161 -16.38 5.99 1.13
N HIS A 162 -15.32 6.48 0.56
CA HIS A 162 -14.03 5.81 0.60
C HIS A 162 -13.28 6.31 1.83
N LEU A 163 -12.94 5.42 2.75
CA LEU A 163 -11.89 5.74 3.72
C LEU A 163 -10.63 6.00 2.90
N GLY A 164 -10.55 7.16 2.49
CA GLY A 164 -9.48 7.52 1.74
C GLY A 164 -9.72 8.13 0.37
N ARG A 165 -10.87 8.44 -0.15
CA ARG A 165 -11.08 9.13 -1.43
C ARG A 165 -11.51 10.59 -1.28
N LEU A 166 -11.11 11.43 -2.22
CA LEU A 166 -11.63 12.80 -2.30
C LEU A 166 -13.12 12.80 -2.67
N PRO A 167 -13.95 13.66 -2.04
CA PRO A 167 -15.32 13.89 -2.47
C PRO A 167 -15.35 14.34 -3.94
N SER A 168 -16.37 13.91 -4.66
CA SER A 168 -16.57 14.22 -6.10
C SER A 168 -16.60 15.72 -6.42
N ALA A 169 -16.81 16.57 -5.42
CA ALA A 169 -16.85 18.03 -5.55
C ALA A 169 -15.47 18.73 -5.67
N VAL A 170 -14.37 17.98 -5.59
CA VAL A 170 -12.99 18.51 -5.64
C VAL A 170 -12.26 18.02 -6.90
N ARG A 171 -12.97 17.74 -7.98
CA ARG A 171 -12.37 17.44 -9.29
C ARG A 171 -12.17 18.71 -10.10
#